data_55684b359b9269b04e6e0f552f4c8fc0
#
_entry.id   55684b359b9269b04e6e0f552f4c8fc0
#
_cell.length_a   1.000
_cell.length_b   1.000
_cell.length_c   1.000
_cell.angle_alpha   90.00
_cell.angle_beta   90.00
_cell.angle_gamma   90.00
#
_symmetry.space_group_name_H-M   'P 1'
#
loop_
_entity.id
_entity.type
_entity.pdbx_description
1 polymer ?
#
loop_
_entity_poly.entity_id
_entity_poly.type
_entity_poly.pdbx_seq_one_letter_code
_entity_poly.pdbx_strand_id
1 'polypeptide(L)'
;MKLKFFLIATLLFVSNSSFADKLPNIVILATGGTIAGSAANDAQTVGYKAGAIGVEKLINAVPEINKVAHVTGEQIANIGSENMTSDVILKLSNRVNDLLSKSDVDGVVITHGTDTLDETSYFLNLTVKSNKPVVFTAAMRPATAISADGPMNLLSAVTVASDKKSKNRGVLVVLNNKIGAARFITKTNTSSIDAFKAPEEGYIGSIIDGNVEYFSSVEKKHTSKSIFNIGGIKKMPSVDIIYGYQDDPEYMFDAAIKNNVKGIVFAGAGAGSVSVRSEAGIKKAQNAGIIVVRASRTGSGIVPKDDTQPGLVSNSLNPAKARILLMLALSITDNDKEIQKFFYEY
;
A
#
# COMPACT_ATOMS: atom_id res chain seq x y z
N MET A 1 62.84 -57.69 11.10
CA MET A 1 61.42 -57.80 10.65
C MET A 1 60.82 -56.40 10.70
N LYS A 2 60.72 -55.71 9.55
CA LYS A 2 60.24 -54.31 9.48
C LYS A 2 58.83 -54.33 8.98
N LEU A 3 57.85 -53.94 9.83
CA LEU A 3 56.44 -53.86 9.52
C LEU A 3 56.18 -52.49 8.85
N LYS A 4 55.76 -52.51 7.58
CA LYS A 4 55.36 -51.30 6.86
C LYS A 4 53.86 -51.11 7.09
N PHE A 5 53.48 -49.99 7.77
CA PHE A 5 52.13 -49.53 7.83
C PHE A 5 51.75 -48.79 6.53
N PHE A 6 50.75 -49.31 5.84
CA PHE A 6 50.12 -48.64 4.68
C PHE A 6 48.96 -47.79 5.23
N LEU A 7 49.07 -46.49 5.15
CA LEU A 7 47.98 -45.55 5.47
C LEU A 7 47.14 -45.34 4.22
N ILE A 8 45.92 -45.91 4.18
CA ILE A 8 44.92 -45.65 3.14
C ILE A 8 44.17 -44.39 3.52
N ALA A 9 44.46 -43.28 2.83
CA ALA A 9 43.70 -42.04 2.96
C ALA A 9 42.43 -42.14 2.08
N THR A 10 41.26 -42.34 2.71
CA THR A 10 39.99 -42.31 2.05
C THR A 10 39.58 -40.85 1.85
N LEU A 11 39.73 -40.32 0.62
CA LEU A 11 39.17 -39.01 0.24
C LEU A 11 37.66 -39.11 0.16
N LEU A 12 36.94 -38.57 1.13
CA LEU A 12 35.53 -38.29 1.08
C LEU A 12 35.29 -37.11 0.13
N PHE A 13 34.90 -37.36 -1.10
CA PHE A 13 34.32 -36.33 -1.97
C PHE A 13 32.96 -35.96 -1.44
N VAL A 14 32.89 -34.85 -0.68
CA VAL A 14 31.61 -34.17 -0.39
C VAL A 14 31.21 -33.46 -1.69
N SER A 15 30.35 -34.07 -2.48
CA SER A 15 29.69 -33.39 -3.59
C SER A 15 28.76 -32.33 -3.01
N ASN A 16 29.21 -31.08 -2.98
CA ASN A 16 28.33 -29.92 -2.81
C ASN A 16 27.39 -29.88 -4.02
N SER A 17 26.23 -30.55 -3.91
CA SER A 17 25.13 -30.32 -4.81
C SER A 17 24.67 -28.89 -4.58
N SER A 18 25.18 -27.96 -5.39
CA SER A 18 24.61 -26.62 -5.48
C SER A 18 23.20 -26.80 -6.04
N PHE A 19 22.19 -26.90 -5.16
CA PHE A 19 20.81 -26.73 -5.59
C PHE A 19 20.73 -25.28 -6.08
N ALA A 20 20.71 -25.09 -7.40
CA ALA A 20 20.30 -23.83 -7.97
C ALA A 20 18.89 -23.54 -7.39
N ASP A 21 18.79 -22.52 -6.53
CA ASP A 21 17.51 -22.13 -5.93
C ASP A 21 16.53 -21.87 -7.10
N LYS A 22 15.41 -22.60 -7.11
CA LYS A 22 14.38 -22.42 -8.12
C LYS A 22 13.88 -20.98 -8.07
N LEU A 23 13.83 -20.30 -9.22
CA LEU A 23 13.27 -18.96 -9.29
C LEU A 23 11.86 -18.92 -8.70
N PRO A 24 11.52 -17.92 -7.87
CA PRO A 24 10.20 -17.80 -7.27
C PRO A 24 9.13 -17.49 -8.32
N ASN A 25 7.89 -17.91 -8.05
CA ASN A 25 6.73 -17.63 -8.87
C ASN A 25 6.05 -16.35 -8.38
N ILE A 26 6.07 -15.29 -9.16
CA ILE A 26 5.48 -13.99 -8.86
C ILE A 26 4.32 -13.71 -9.81
N VAL A 27 3.18 -13.31 -9.24
CA VAL A 27 2.02 -12.88 -10.03
C VAL A 27 1.94 -11.36 -10.03
N ILE A 28 1.89 -10.75 -11.23
CA ILE A 28 1.68 -9.32 -11.40
C ILE A 28 0.19 -9.05 -11.61
N LEU A 29 -0.42 -8.28 -10.71
CA LEU A 29 -1.80 -7.81 -10.82
C LEU A 29 -1.81 -6.36 -11.31
N ALA A 30 -2.34 -6.11 -12.50
CA ALA A 30 -2.38 -4.77 -13.07
C ALA A 30 -3.74 -4.11 -12.85
N THR A 31 -3.74 -2.86 -12.34
CA THR A 31 -4.95 -2.06 -12.16
C THR A 31 -5.04 -0.87 -13.12
N GLY A 32 -4.01 -0.62 -13.91
CA GLY A 32 -3.89 0.52 -14.83
C GLY A 32 -2.89 1.56 -14.35
N GLY A 33 -3.28 2.82 -14.35
CA GLY A 33 -2.43 3.93 -13.92
C GLY A 33 -1.40 4.38 -14.96
N THR A 34 -0.51 5.28 -14.55
CA THR A 34 0.53 5.91 -15.37
C THR A 34 1.56 4.92 -15.89
N ILE A 35 1.92 3.92 -15.12
CA ILE A 35 2.88 2.87 -15.53
C ILE A 35 2.42 2.13 -16.78
N ALA A 36 1.10 2.04 -16.98
CA ALA A 36 0.44 1.51 -18.16
C ALA A 36 -0.10 2.63 -19.07
N GLY A 37 0.38 3.86 -18.90
CA GLY A 37 -0.07 5.04 -19.64
C GLY A 37 0.60 5.19 -20.99
N SER A 38 -0.13 5.75 -21.97
CA SER A 38 0.37 6.10 -23.29
C SER A 38 0.08 7.57 -23.60
N ALA A 39 1.12 8.30 -23.93
CA ALA A 39 1.07 9.70 -24.36
C ALA A 39 1.10 9.82 -25.89
N ALA A 40 0.70 10.98 -26.43
CA ALA A 40 0.72 11.25 -27.86
C ALA A 40 2.13 11.46 -28.41
N ASN A 41 3.10 11.88 -27.56
CA ASN A 41 4.51 12.02 -27.91
C ASN A 41 5.40 11.74 -26.69
N ASP A 42 6.68 11.51 -26.92
CA ASP A 42 7.62 11.03 -25.90
C ASP A 42 8.02 12.12 -24.86
N ALA A 43 7.75 13.39 -25.14
CA ALA A 43 8.00 14.49 -24.20
C ALA A 43 6.78 14.80 -23.30
N GLN A 44 5.62 14.22 -23.60
CA GLN A 44 4.39 14.46 -22.86
C GLN A 44 4.35 13.65 -21.57
N THR A 45 4.27 14.34 -20.43
CA THR A 45 4.20 13.73 -19.09
C THR A 45 2.88 14.01 -18.36
N VAL A 46 1.96 14.80 -18.96
CA VAL A 46 0.63 15.13 -18.44
C VAL A 46 -0.43 14.97 -19.54
N GLY A 47 -1.68 14.74 -19.17
CA GLY A 47 -2.80 14.61 -20.12
C GLY A 47 -2.71 13.38 -21.04
N TYR A 48 -2.03 12.33 -20.61
CA TYR A 48 -1.92 11.02 -21.27
C TYR A 48 -3.08 10.10 -20.88
N LYS A 49 -3.30 9.03 -21.65
CA LYS A 49 -4.30 8.01 -21.35
C LYS A 49 -3.73 6.99 -20.36
N ALA A 50 -4.17 7.02 -19.10
CA ALA A 50 -3.81 6.01 -18.10
C ALA A 50 -4.38 4.64 -18.47
N GLY A 51 -3.67 3.55 -18.10
CA GLY A 51 -4.14 2.19 -18.32
C GLY A 51 -4.27 1.76 -19.79
N ALA A 52 -3.59 2.42 -20.72
CA ALA A 52 -3.69 2.08 -22.15
C ALA A 52 -2.95 0.78 -22.54
N ILE A 53 -2.03 0.32 -21.69
CA ILE A 53 -1.16 -0.83 -21.93
C ILE A 53 -1.55 -1.98 -21.01
N GLY A 54 -1.81 -3.15 -21.59
CA GLY A 54 -2.14 -4.36 -20.81
C GLY A 54 -0.91 -4.97 -20.12
N VAL A 55 -1.17 -5.80 -19.10
CA VAL A 55 -0.15 -6.40 -18.23
C VAL A 55 0.93 -7.18 -18.98
N GLU A 56 0.56 -7.94 -20.00
CA GLU A 56 1.51 -8.72 -20.81
C GLU A 56 2.54 -7.82 -21.52
N LYS A 57 2.10 -6.67 -22.04
CA LYS A 57 3.01 -5.72 -22.68
C LYS A 57 3.95 -5.06 -21.67
N LEU A 58 3.49 -4.82 -20.45
CA LEU A 58 4.33 -4.29 -19.37
C LEU A 58 5.44 -5.29 -19.00
N ILE A 59 5.08 -6.57 -18.85
CA ILE A 59 6.04 -7.66 -18.53
C ILE A 59 7.06 -7.80 -19.67
N ASN A 60 6.60 -7.88 -20.92
CA ASN A 60 7.46 -8.06 -22.09
C ASN A 60 8.39 -6.87 -22.34
N ALA A 61 8.04 -5.68 -21.85
CA ALA A 61 8.92 -4.50 -21.95
C ALA A 61 10.14 -4.56 -20.99
N VAL A 62 10.17 -5.53 -20.06
CA VAL A 62 11.24 -5.68 -19.05
C VAL A 62 11.71 -7.13 -18.98
N PRO A 63 12.39 -7.65 -20.02
CA PRO A 63 12.78 -9.08 -20.10
C PRO A 63 13.73 -9.52 -18.96
N GLU A 64 14.41 -8.58 -18.30
CA GLU A 64 15.27 -8.82 -17.13
C GLU A 64 14.53 -9.45 -15.95
N ILE A 65 13.22 -9.25 -15.87
CA ILE A 65 12.36 -9.85 -14.84
C ILE A 65 12.48 -11.39 -14.84
N ASN A 66 12.64 -12.01 -16.02
CA ASN A 66 12.75 -13.46 -16.15
C ASN A 66 14.05 -14.05 -15.56
N LYS A 67 15.05 -13.18 -15.26
CA LYS A 67 16.27 -13.57 -14.53
C LYS A 67 16.05 -13.64 -13.02
N VAL A 68 14.97 -13.02 -12.53
CA VAL A 68 14.67 -12.84 -11.10
C VAL A 68 13.55 -13.76 -10.65
N ALA A 69 12.53 -13.97 -11.48
CA ALA A 69 11.33 -14.75 -11.14
C ALA A 69 10.67 -15.38 -12.38
N HIS A 70 9.88 -16.44 -12.14
CA HIS A 70 8.85 -16.85 -13.08
C HIS A 70 7.63 -15.95 -12.89
N VAL A 71 7.27 -15.18 -13.91
CA VAL A 71 6.24 -14.15 -13.79
C VAL A 71 5.04 -14.48 -14.64
N THR A 72 3.84 -14.31 -14.07
CA THR A 72 2.56 -14.31 -14.79
C THR A 72 1.82 -13.02 -14.52
N GLY A 73 0.97 -12.59 -15.45
CA GLY A 73 0.22 -11.34 -15.35
C GLY A 73 -1.29 -11.55 -15.34
N GLU A 74 -2.02 -10.78 -14.54
CA GLU A 74 -3.49 -10.72 -14.55
C GLU A 74 -3.96 -9.26 -14.55
N GLN A 75 -4.95 -8.96 -15.38
CA GLN A 75 -5.58 -7.63 -15.40
C GLN A 75 -6.77 -7.60 -14.44
N ILE A 76 -6.70 -6.81 -13.37
CA ILE A 76 -7.77 -6.61 -12.38
C ILE A 76 -8.71 -5.49 -12.80
N ALA A 77 -8.13 -4.36 -13.20
CA ALA A 77 -8.80 -3.19 -13.72
C ALA A 77 -7.88 -2.45 -14.69
N ASN A 78 -8.41 -1.47 -15.42
CA ASN A 78 -7.64 -0.67 -16.38
C ASN A 78 -8.08 0.80 -16.30
N ILE A 79 -7.80 1.41 -15.14
CA ILE A 79 -8.31 2.74 -14.76
C ILE A 79 -7.18 3.65 -14.28
N GLY A 80 -7.39 4.96 -14.31
CA GLY A 80 -6.63 5.89 -13.50
C GLY A 80 -6.99 5.69 -12.02
N SER A 81 -6.03 5.84 -11.11
CA SER A 81 -6.27 5.53 -9.70
C SER A 81 -7.24 6.47 -9.00
N GLU A 82 -7.46 7.66 -9.53
CA GLU A 82 -8.53 8.58 -9.09
C GLU A 82 -9.93 7.99 -9.25
N ASN A 83 -10.09 6.98 -10.12
CA ASN A 83 -11.33 6.24 -10.35
C ASN A 83 -11.40 4.91 -9.58
N MET A 84 -10.50 4.68 -8.62
CA MET A 84 -10.51 3.48 -7.79
C MET A 84 -11.73 3.46 -6.89
N THR A 85 -12.53 2.41 -6.97
CA THR A 85 -13.74 2.23 -6.15
C THR A 85 -13.54 1.16 -5.09
N SER A 86 -14.40 1.16 -4.07
CA SER A 86 -14.40 0.09 -3.04
C SER A 86 -14.57 -1.30 -3.64
N ASP A 87 -15.36 -1.44 -4.71
CA ASP A 87 -15.57 -2.73 -5.38
C ASP A 87 -14.30 -3.23 -6.05
N VAL A 88 -13.55 -2.34 -6.71
CA VAL A 88 -12.25 -2.69 -7.33
C VAL A 88 -11.23 -3.05 -6.26
N ILE A 89 -11.17 -2.32 -5.15
CA ILE A 89 -10.25 -2.60 -4.05
C ILE A 89 -10.58 -3.94 -3.38
N LEU A 90 -11.86 -4.24 -3.15
CA LEU A 90 -12.31 -5.54 -2.62
C LEU A 90 -11.96 -6.68 -3.57
N LYS A 91 -12.23 -6.52 -4.89
CA LYS A 91 -11.84 -7.50 -5.91
C LYS A 91 -10.33 -7.76 -5.89
N LEU A 92 -9.52 -6.70 -5.86
CA LEU A 92 -8.06 -6.80 -5.82
C LEU A 92 -7.59 -7.54 -4.56
N SER A 93 -8.06 -7.14 -3.38
CA SER A 93 -7.65 -7.74 -2.11
C SER A 93 -8.07 -9.22 -2.00
N ASN A 94 -9.28 -9.58 -2.42
CA ASN A 94 -9.71 -10.97 -2.49
C ASN A 94 -8.80 -11.79 -3.42
N ARG A 95 -8.48 -11.25 -4.62
CA ARG A 95 -7.60 -11.95 -5.56
C ARG A 95 -6.19 -12.15 -5.01
N VAL A 96 -5.65 -11.15 -4.31
CA VAL A 96 -4.34 -11.28 -3.63
C VAL A 96 -4.38 -12.39 -2.58
N ASN A 97 -5.41 -12.43 -1.74
CA ASN A 97 -5.55 -13.49 -0.74
C ASN A 97 -5.70 -14.89 -1.38
N ASP A 98 -6.48 -15.02 -2.46
CA ASP A 98 -6.62 -16.27 -3.21
C ASP A 98 -5.29 -16.76 -3.78
N LEU A 99 -4.50 -15.86 -4.38
CA LEU A 99 -3.20 -16.18 -4.95
C LEU A 99 -2.21 -16.61 -3.86
N LEU A 100 -2.11 -15.82 -2.79
CA LEU A 100 -1.15 -16.10 -1.71
C LEU A 100 -1.50 -17.33 -0.86
N SER A 101 -2.73 -17.83 -0.94
CA SER A 101 -3.13 -19.10 -0.32
C SER A 101 -2.55 -20.32 -1.05
N LYS A 102 -2.16 -20.18 -2.32
CA LYS A 102 -1.59 -21.26 -3.14
C LYS A 102 -0.12 -21.50 -2.78
N SER A 103 0.30 -22.76 -2.74
CA SER A 103 1.68 -23.12 -2.42
C SER A 103 2.69 -22.77 -3.53
N ASP A 104 2.23 -22.70 -4.78
CA ASP A 104 3.01 -22.42 -5.97
C ASP A 104 3.14 -20.92 -6.31
N VAL A 105 2.57 -20.01 -5.51
CA VAL A 105 2.75 -18.56 -5.62
C VAL A 105 3.62 -18.08 -4.47
N ASP A 106 4.75 -17.45 -4.75
CA ASP A 106 5.71 -16.97 -3.75
C ASP A 106 5.51 -15.53 -3.34
N GLY A 107 4.92 -14.70 -4.21
CA GLY A 107 4.62 -13.30 -3.95
C GLY A 107 3.74 -12.67 -5.02
N VAL A 108 3.25 -11.46 -4.75
CA VAL A 108 2.40 -10.68 -5.66
C VAL A 108 2.99 -9.28 -5.83
N VAL A 109 3.06 -8.83 -7.08
CA VAL A 109 3.35 -7.43 -7.44
C VAL A 109 2.08 -6.78 -7.96
N ILE A 110 1.79 -5.55 -7.56
CA ILE A 110 0.62 -4.80 -8.01
C ILE A 110 1.09 -3.54 -8.72
N THR A 111 0.77 -3.40 -10.01
CA THR A 111 0.97 -2.14 -10.72
C THR A 111 -0.27 -1.26 -10.57
N HIS A 112 -0.08 -0.02 -10.14
CA HIS A 112 -1.15 0.88 -9.74
C HIS A 112 -0.90 2.32 -10.24
N GLY A 113 -1.94 3.14 -10.29
CA GLY A 113 -1.77 4.57 -10.51
C GLY A 113 -1.32 5.28 -9.23
N THR A 114 -0.57 6.37 -9.37
CA THR A 114 0.11 7.02 -8.25
C THR A 114 -0.81 7.81 -7.31
N ASP A 115 -1.98 8.28 -7.77
CA ASP A 115 -2.79 9.26 -7.02
C ASP A 115 -3.43 8.68 -5.76
N THR A 116 -3.80 7.39 -5.77
CA THR A 116 -4.41 6.70 -4.62
C THR A 116 -3.69 5.40 -4.24
N LEU A 117 -2.43 5.25 -4.68
CA LEU A 117 -1.63 4.06 -4.37
C LEU A 117 -1.47 3.85 -2.87
N ASP A 118 -1.25 4.91 -2.12
CA ASP A 118 -1.06 4.88 -0.67
C ASP A 118 -2.33 4.44 0.08
N GLU A 119 -3.52 4.78 -0.42
CA GLU A 119 -4.80 4.29 0.10
C GLU A 119 -4.97 2.79 -0.19
N THR A 120 -4.84 2.39 -1.45
CA THR A 120 -5.03 0.99 -1.87
C THR A 120 -4.00 0.07 -1.21
N SER A 121 -2.73 0.47 -1.16
CA SER A 121 -1.69 -0.34 -0.51
C SER A 121 -1.92 -0.48 0.99
N TYR A 122 -2.39 0.57 1.66
CA TYR A 122 -2.73 0.51 3.08
C TYR A 122 -3.96 -0.37 3.34
N PHE A 123 -4.98 -0.33 2.48
CA PHE A 123 -6.12 -1.25 2.55
C PHE A 123 -5.66 -2.71 2.49
N LEU A 124 -4.79 -3.06 1.53
CA LEU A 124 -4.24 -4.41 1.43
C LEU A 124 -3.34 -4.75 2.62
N ASN A 125 -2.60 -3.79 3.16
CA ASN A 125 -1.80 -3.98 4.37
C ASN A 125 -2.62 -4.43 5.58
N LEU A 126 -3.89 -4.04 5.62
CA LEU A 126 -4.84 -4.41 6.67
C LEU A 126 -5.66 -5.67 6.36
N THR A 127 -5.81 -6.07 5.09
CA THR A 127 -6.74 -7.12 4.67
C THR A 127 -6.11 -8.38 4.08
N VAL A 128 -4.84 -8.34 3.72
CA VAL A 128 -4.10 -9.52 3.27
C VAL A 128 -3.82 -10.44 4.46
N LYS A 129 -4.03 -11.76 4.27
CA LYS A 129 -3.88 -12.79 5.32
C LYS A 129 -2.69 -13.72 5.08
N SER A 130 -1.60 -13.18 4.56
CA SER A 130 -0.40 -13.92 4.24
C SER A 130 0.86 -13.20 4.72
N ASN A 131 1.92 -13.99 4.97
CA ASN A 131 3.27 -13.46 5.23
C ASN A 131 4.12 -13.39 3.95
N LYS A 132 3.62 -13.86 2.80
CA LYS A 132 4.29 -13.77 1.51
C LYS A 132 4.34 -12.30 1.06
N PRO A 133 5.37 -11.88 0.31
CA PRO A 133 5.52 -10.51 -0.16
C PRO A 133 4.34 -10.03 -1.01
N VAL A 134 3.86 -8.83 -0.71
CA VAL A 134 2.94 -8.05 -1.55
C VAL A 134 3.58 -6.70 -1.79
N VAL A 135 3.86 -6.40 -3.06
CA VAL A 135 4.63 -5.21 -3.44
C VAL A 135 3.86 -4.38 -4.44
N PHE A 136 3.56 -3.14 -4.08
CA PHE A 136 3.01 -2.15 -4.99
C PHE A 136 4.13 -1.43 -5.74
N THR A 137 3.87 -1.13 -7.01
CA THR A 137 4.69 -0.23 -7.82
C THR A 137 3.83 0.60 -8.76
N ALA A 138 4.41 1.69 -9.24
CA ALA A 138 3.76 2.62 -10.15
C ALA A 138 4.82 3.36 -10.97
N ALA A 139 4.40 4.35 -11.77
CA ALA A 139 5.30 5.27 -12.44
C ALA A 139 4.75 6.69 -12.39
N MET A 140 5.64 7.68 -12.31
CA MET A 140 5.29 9.10 -12.39
C MET A 140 5.26 9.58 -13.84
N ARG A 141 5.89 8.85 -14.77
CA ARG A 141 5.91 9.14 -16.21
C ARG A 141 5.23 8.03 -17.00
N PRO A 142 4.46 8.34 -18.05
CA PRO A 142 3.84 7.31 -18.90
C PRO A 142 4.89 6.44 -19.58
N ALA A 143 4.53 5.21 -19.93
CA ALA A 143 5.45 4.23 -20.49
C ALA A 143 6.13 4.69 -21.81
N THR A 144 5.49 5.61 -22.54
CA THR A 144 6.00 6.20 -23.79
C THR A 144 6.94 7.39 -23.58
N ALA A 145 7.09 7.90 -22.35
CA ALA A 145 7.90 9.09 -22.09
C ALA A 145 9.40 8.79 -22.18
N ILE A 146 10.19 9.79 -22.65
CA ILE A 146 11.64 9.79 -22.48
C ILE A 146 11.95 9.67 -20.99
N SER A 147 12.84 8.77 -20.60
CA SER A 147 13.16 8.48 -19.19
C SER A 147 11.95 8.00 -18.37
N ALA A 148 11.07 7.17 -18.96
CA ALA A 148 10.00 6.50 -18.22
C ALA A 148 10.59 5.73 -17.04
N ASP A 149 10.03 5.94 -15.84
CA ASP A 149 10.48 5.30 -14.60
C ASP A 149 9.83 3.91 -14.36
N GLY A 150 8.75 3.60 -15.09
CA GLY A 150 7.99 2.37 -14.94
C GLY A 150 8.77 1.07 -15.09
N PRO A 151 9.59 0.90 -16.14
CA PRO A 151 10.35 -0.34 -16.36
C PRO A 151 11.27 -0.69 -15.19
N MET A 152 12.07 0.26 -14.69
CA MET A 152 12.96 0.03 -13.55
C MET A 152 12.16 -0.19 -12.25
N ASN A 153 11.06 0.54 -12.05
CA ASN A 153 10.20 0.36 -10.88
C ASN A 153 9.56 -1.05 -10.87
N LEU A 154 9.14 -1.55 -12.05
CA LEU A 154 8.59 -2.91 -12.17
C LEU A 154 9.64 -3.99 -11.87
N LEU A 155 10.83 -3.87 -12.46
CA LEU A 155 11.95 -4.78 -12.17
C LEU A 155 12.29 -4.78 -10.67
N SER A 156 12.43 -3.61 -10.06
CA SER A 156 12.69 -3.44 -8.64
C SER A 156 11.60 -4.07 -7.76
N ALA A 157 10.32 -3.90 -8.13
CA ALA A 157 9.20 -4.48 -7.39
C ALA A 157 9.20 -6.02 -7.45
N VAL A 158 9.49 -6.60 -8.62
CA VAL A 158 9.61 -8.06 -8.77
C VAL A 158 10.83 -8.58 -7.99
N THR A 159 11.95 -7.87 -8.03
CA THR A 159 13.14 -8.22 -7.23
C THR A 159 12.83 -8.25 -5.74
N VAL A 160 12.13 -7.23 -5.22
CA VAL A 160 11.70 -7.19 -3.81
C VAL A 160 10.70 -8.30 -3.49
N ALA A 161 9.73 -8.56 -4.38
CA ALA A 161 8.76 -9.64 -4.16
C ALA A 161 9.40 -11.03 -4.16
N SER A 162 10.53 -11.19 -4.85
CA SER A 162 11.28 -12.43 -4.97
C SER A 162 12.24 -12.68 -3.81
N ASP A 163 12.60 -11.65 -3.06
CA ASP A 163 13.57 -11.76 -1.96
C ASP A 163 12.92 -12.37 -0.71
N LYS A 164 13.54 -13.42 -0.17
CA LYS A 164 13.10 -14.08 1.07
C LYS A 164 13.05 -13.13 2.27
N LYS A 165 13.89 -12.08 2.30
CA LYS A 165 13.92 -11.03 3.34
C LYS A 165 12.65 -10.16 3.33
N SER A 166 11.86 -10.15 2.23
CA SER A 166 10.62 -9.37 2.12
C SER A 166 9.42 -10.02 2.81
N LYS A 167 9.53 -11.28 3.24
CA LYS A 167 8.45 -11.96 3.97
C LYS A 167 8.17 -11.29 5.32
N ASN A 168 6.88 -11.24 5.68
CA ASN A 168 6.41 -10.71 6.96
C ASN A 168 6.79 -9.24 7.23
N ARG A 169 6.83 -8.41 6.18
CA ARG A 169 7.10 -6.96 6.30
C ARG A 169 5.88 -6.08 6.01
N GLY A 170 4.69 -6.67 5.95
CA GLY A 170 3.48 -5.99 5.49
C GLY A 170 3.47 -5.81 3.97
N VAL A 171 2.58 -4.95 3.51
CA VAL A 171 2.55 -4.53 2.11
C VAL A 171 3.62 -3.47 1.88
N LEU A 172 4.42 -3.67 0.84
CA LEU A 172 5.54 -2.82 0.46
C LEU A 172 5.17 -1.95 -0.74
N VAL A 173 5.79 -0.78 -0.82
CA VAL A 173 5.70 0.14 -1.96
C VAL A 173 7.11 0.39 -2.48
N VAL A 174 7.33 0.08 -3.75
CA VAL A 174 8.65 0.18 -4.39
C VAL A 174 8.58 1.11 -5.58
N LEU A 175 9.22 2.27 -5.44
CA LEU A 175 9.44 3.26 -6.51
C LEU A 175 10.82 3.90 -6.32
N ASN A 176 11.45 4.27 -7.42
CA ASN A 176 12.72 5.00 -7.43
C ASN A 176 13.78 4.34 -6.53
N ASN A 177 13.91 3.00 -6.61
CA ASN A 177 14.82 2.15 -5.83
C ASN A 177 14.67 2.27 -4.29
N LYS A 178 13.53 2.78 -3.81
CA LYS A 178 13.21 2.87 -2.38
C LYS A 178 12.12 1.87 -2.02
N ILE A 179 12.25 1.27 -0.84
CA ILE A 179 11.27 0.37 -0.26
C ILE A 179 10.61 1.06 0.91
N GLY A 180 9.33 1.38 0.75
CA GLY A 180 8.51 1.94 1.80
C GLY A 180 7.47 0.94 2.32
N ALA A 181 7.07 1.07 3.57
CA ALA A 181 5.93 0.35 4.09
C ALA A 181 4.63 1.07 3.72
N ALA A 182 3.61 0.33 3.28
CA ALA A 182 2.31 0.91 2.92
C ALA A 182 1.69 1.76 4.05
N ARG A 183 1.98 1.42 5.31
CA ARG A 183 1.56 2.20 6.48
C ARG A 183 2.10 3.63 6.46
N PHE A 184 3.32 3.85 5.98
CA PHE A 184 4.06 5.11 6.11
C PHE A 184 4.14 5.92 4.82
N ILE A 185 4.22 5.22 3.67
CA ILE A 185 4.37 5.88 2.36
C ILE A 185 3.15 6.70 2.00
N THR A 186 3.38 7.93 1.51
CA THR A 186 2.36 8.80 0.92
C THR A 186 2.93 9.57 -0.28
N LYS A 187 2.07 9.98 -1.19
CA LYS A 187 2.44 10.83 -2.33
C LYS A 187 2.55 12.29 -1.87
N THR A 188 3.77 12.82 -1.84
CA THR A 188 4.06 14.18 -1.34
C THR A 188 4.32 15.20 -2.42
N ASN A 189 4.34 14.79 -3.70
CA ASN A 189 4.58 15.67 -4.83
C ASN A 189 3.75 15.25 -6.03
N THR A 190 3.31 16.21 -6.82
CA THR A 190 2.41 16.00 -7.97
C THR A 190 3.09 15.35 -9.17
N SER A 191 4.39 15.55 -9.39
CA SER A 191 5.08 15.19 -10.63
C SER A 191 6.50 14.61 -10.50
N SER A 192 7.16 14.78 -9.35
CA SER A 192 8.51 14.25 -9.12
C SER A 192 8.54 12.73 -9.15
N ILE A 193 9.59 12.13 -9.74
CA ILE A 193 9.78 10.66 -9.71
C ILE A 193 10.04 10.12 -8.31
N ASP A 194 10.47 10.95 -7.37
CA ASP A 194 10.64 10.63 -5.96
C ASP A 194 9.47 11.14 -5.09
N ALA A 195 8.26 11.21 -5.67
CA ALA A 195 7.07 11.75 -5.03
C ALA A 195 6.63 10.99 -3.77
N PHE A 196 6.93 9.70 -3.67
CA PHE A 196 6.49 8.88 -2.54
C PHE A 196 7.50 8.94 -1.40
N LYS A 197 7.08 9.44 -0.24
CA LYS A 197 7.90 9.61 0.96
C LYS A 197 7.22 8.98 2.18
N ALA A 198 8.00 8.70 3.20
CA ALA A 198 7.55 8.45 4.57
C ALA A 198 8.17 9.54 5.44
N PRO A 199 7.47 10.67 5.64
CA PRO A 199 8.08 11.88 6.20
C PRO A 199 8.67 11.73 7.60
N GLU A 200 8.05 10.91 8.45
CA GLU A 200 8.47 10.71 9.84
C GLU A 200 9.31 9.43 10.00
N GLU A 201 8.84 8.31 9.44
CA GLU A 201 9.40 6.98 9.68
C GLU A 201 10.53 6.63 8.71
N GLY A 202 10.60 7.30 7.56
CA GLY A 202 11.57 7.02 6.50
C GLY A 202 11.23 5.75 5.68
N TYR A 203 12.09 5.45 4.74
CA TYR A 203 12.03 4.18 4.00
C TYR A 203 12.54 3.04 4.87
N ILE A 204 11.97 1.86 4.69
CA ILE A 204 12.39 0.65 5.43
C ILE A 204 13.51 -0.13 4.72
N GLY A 205 13.83 0.24 3.49
CA GLY A 205 14.89 -0.39 2.70
C GLY A 205 15.15 0.31 1.38
N SER A 206 16.10 -0.22 0.62
CA SER A 206 16.41 0.22 -0.74
C SER A 206 16.90 -0.94 -1.61
N ILE A 207 16.93 -0.70 -2.93
CA ILE A 207 17.51 -1.62 -3.91
C ILE A 207 18.73 -0.94 -4.51
N ILE A 208 19.87 -1.62 -4.49
CA ILE A 208 21.12 -1.15 -5.07
C ILE A 208 21.69 -2.27 -5.91
N ASP A 209 21.84 -2.03 -7.22
CA ASP A 209 22.37 -3.01 -8.18
C ASP A 209 21.68 -4.40 -8.07
N GLY A 210 20.34 -4.38 -7.99
CA GLY A 210 19.52 -5.59 -7.86
C GLY A 210 19.52 -6.23 -6.46
N ASN A 211 20.27 -5.72 -5.50
CA ASN A 211 20.32 -6.23 -4.13
C ASN A 211 19.33 -5.50 -3.24
N VAL A 212 18.52 -6.26 -2.51
CA VAL A 212 17.52 -5.75 -1.57
C VAL A 212 18.13 -5.62 -0.18
N GLU A 213 18.14 -4.39 0.34
CA GLU A 213 18.61 -4.11 1.69
C GLU A 213 17.52 -3.47 2.54
N TYR A 214 17.31 -4.01 3.74
CA TYR A 214 16.35 -3.51 4.72
C TYR A 214 17.07 -2.89 5.91
N PHE A 215 16.62 -1.71 6.33
CA PHE A 215 17.19 -0.92 7.44
C PHE A 215 16.35 -1.07 8.72
N SER A 216 15.02 -1.30 8.56
CA SER A 216 14.07 -1.33 9.66
C SER A 216 12.89 -2.26 9.37
N SER A 217 12.01 -2.42 10.36
CA SER A 217 10.77 -3.18 10.28
C SER A 217 9.58 -2.34 10.70
N VAL A 218 8.37 -2.81 10.41
CA VAL A 218 7.12 -2.17 10.84
C VAL A 218 6.61 -2.84 12.11
N GLU A 219 6.50 -2.07 13.19
CA GLU A 219 6.01 -2.56 14.49
C GLU A 219 4.47 -2.66 14.55
N LYS A 220 3.78 -1.85 13.75
CA LYS A 220 2.31 -1.85 13.70
C LYS A 220 1.77 -3.14 13.11
N LYS A 221 0.59 -3.59 13.57
CA LYS A 221 -0.05 -4.79 13.05
C LYS A 221 -0.38 -4.66 11.55
N HIS A 222 -0.12 -5.71 10.80
CA HIS A 222 -0.36 -5.75 9.37
C HIS A 222 -0.62 -7.18 8.87
N THR A 223 -1.11 -7.34 7.68
CA THR A 223 -1.28 -8.60 6.93
C THR A 223 -1.81 -9.74 7.79
N SER A 224 -1.08 -10.83 7.98
CA SER A 224 -1.51 -12.00 8.77
C SER A 224 -1.83 -11.68 10.24
N LYS A 225 -1.28 -10.60 10.81
CA LYS A 225 -1.55 -10.15 12.18
C LYS A 225 -2.75 -9.20 12.28
N SER A 226 -3.32 -8.78 11.16
CA SER A 226 -4.50 -7.91 11.14
C SER A 226 -5.78 -8.71 11.41
N ILE A 227 -6.70 -8.10 12.16
CA ILE A 227 -8.01 -8.72 12.42
C ILE A 227 -9.00 -8.52 11.27
N PHE A 228 -8.78 -7.52 10.42
CA PHE A 228 -9.74 -7.16 9.37
C PHE A 228 -9.83 -8.24 8.30
N ASN A 229 -10.99 -8.87 8.20
CA ASN A 229 -11.30 -9.88 7.20
C ASN A 229 -12.39 -9.35 6.27
N ILE A 230 -12.12 -9.33 4.97
CA ILE A 230 -13.05 -8.85 3.95
C ILE A 230 -13.87 -9.97 3.30
N GLY A 231 -13.65 -11.23 3.68
CA GLY A 231 -14.42 -12.36 3.17
C GLY A 231 -15.91 -12.17 3.44
N GLY A 232 -16.70 -12.14 2.38
CA GLY A 232 -18.15 -11.93 2.47
C GLY A 232 -18.61 -10.47 2.52
N ILE A 233 -17.71 -9.48 2.63
CA ILE A 233 -18.08 -8.06 2.54
C ILE A 233 -18.45 -7.72 1.10
N LYS A 234 -19.70 -7.35 0.86
CA LYS A 234 -20.20 -6.93 -0.46
C LYS A 234 -20.06 -5.42 -0.67
N LYS A 235 -20.13 -4.63 0.39
CA LYS A 235 -20.05 -3.17 0.33
C LYS A 235 -19.37 -2.63 1.60
N MET A 236 -18.40 -1.75 1.41
CA MET A 236 -17.73 -1.08 2.52
C MET A 236 -18.64 0.00 3.13
N PRO A 237 -18.57 0.23 4.46
CA PRO A 237 -19.20 1.37 5.10
C PRO A 237 -18.74 2.69 4.45
N SER A 238 -19.68 3.63 4.26
CA SER A 238 -19.35 4.96 3.72
C SER A 238 -18.66 5.81 4.79
N VAL A 239 -17.50 6.34 4.46
CA VAL A 239 -16.73 7.27 5.29
C VAL A 239 -16.27 8.42 4.43
N ASP A 240 -16.60 9.64 4.84
CA ASP A 240 -16.22 10.87 4.14
C ASP A 240 -15.02 11.54 4.81
N ILE A 241 -14.25 12.33 4.05
CA ILE A 241 -13.23 13.23 4.59
C ILE A 241 -13.76 14.65 4.48
N ILE A 242 -13.85 15.34 5.62
CA ILE A 242 -14.14 16.77 5.67
C ILE A 242 -12.84 17.50 5.94
N TYR A 243 -12.47 18.42 5.04
CA TYR A 243 -11.23 19.17 5.14
C TYR A 243 -11.46 20.49 5.88
N GLY A 244 -10.84 20.66 7.06
CA GLY A 244 -10.91 21.88 7.84
C GLY A 244 -10.00 22.98 7.25
N TYR A 245 -10.50 24.21 7.18
CA TYR A 245 -9.78 25.39 6.69
C TYR A 245 -10.22 26.64 7.43
N GLN A 246 -9.58 27.77 7.16
CA GLN A 246 -9.96 29.04 7.77
C GLN A 246 -11.41 29.40 7.38
N ASP A 247 -12.26 29.68 8.38
CA ASP A 247 -13.68 30.00 8.22
C ASP A 247 -14.52 28.82 7.63
N ASP A 248 -14.13 27.57 7.96
CA ASP A 248 -14.80 26.35 7.50
C ASP A 248 -16.28 26.30 7.97
N PRO A 249 -17.22 25.94 7.08
CA PRO A 249 -18.65 25.97 7.38
C PRO A 249 -19.14 24.65 8.00
N GLU A 250 -20.23 24.75 8.77
CA GLU A 250 -20.91 23.60 9.39
C GLU A 250 -21.63 22.69 8.39
N TYR A 251 -22.12 23.24 7.26
CA TYR A 251 -23.00 22.51 6.32
C TYR A 251 -22.39 21.25 5.69
N MET A 252 -21.06 21.11 5.71
CA MET A 252 -20.40 19.90 5.22
C MET A 252 -20.80 18.69 6.07
N PHE A 253 -20.95 18.86 7.37
CA PHE A 253 -21.44 17.82 8.27
C PHE A 253 -22.91 17.50 8.03
N ASP A 254 -23.75 18.52 7.73
CA ASP A 254 -25.15 18.31 7.37
C ASP A 254 -25.30 17.46 6.12
N ALA A 255 -24.44 17.66 5.12
CA ALA A 255 -24.42 16.86 3.91
C ALA A 255 -24.08 15.39 4.21
N ALA A 256 -23.07 15.14 5.06
CA ALA A 256 -22.69 13.80 5.48
C ALA A 256 -23.83 13.10 6.25
N ILE A 257 -24.45 13.81 7.20
CA ILE A 257 -25.62 13.30 7.95
C ILE A 257 -26.77 12.95 7.02
N LYS A 258 -27.11 13.85 6.09
CA LYS A 258 -28.21 13.62 5.11
C LYS A 258 -27.95 12.39 4.23
N ASN A 259 -26.69 12.09 3.91
CA ASN A 259 -26.31 10.92 3.10
C ASN A 259 -26.11 9.66 3.94
N ASN A 260 -26.37 9.70 5.27
CA ASN A 260 -26.27 8.56 6.17
C ASN A 260 -24.89 7.88 6.15
N VAL A 261 -23.79 8.66 6.04
CA VAL A 261 -22.45 8.11 6.14
C VAL A 261 -22.23 7.46 7.52
N LYS A 262 -21.38 6.44 7.60
CA LYS A 262 -21.12 5.74 8.85
C LYS A 262 -19.97 6.35 9.64
N GLY A 263 -19.10 7.07 8.96
CA GLY A 263 -17.98 7.74 9.59
C GLY A 263 -17.56 9.01 8.87
N ILE A 264 -16.89 9.88 9.58
CA ILE A 264 -16.25 11.08 9.07
C ILE A 264 -14.80 11.13 9.57
N VAL A 265 -13.87 11.38 8.68
CA VAL A 265 -12.52 11.81 9.05
C VAL A 265 -12.45 13.32 8.87
N PHE A 266 -12.26 14.05 9.97
CA PHE A 266 -12.07 15.50 9.92
C PHE A 266 -10.57 15.81 9.82
N ALA A 267 -10.13 16.34 8.67
CA ALA A 267 -8.76 16.76 8.42
C ALA A 267 -8.53 18.15 9.00
N GLY A 268 -8.30 18.24 10.30
CA GLY A 268 -8.16 19.50 11.04
C GLY A 268 -6.82 20.22 10.81
N ALA A 269 -6.71 21.41 11.32
CA ALA A 269 -5.48 22.20 11.28
C ALA A 269 -4.46 21.70 12.32
N GLY A 270 -3.16 21.86 12.05
CA GLY A 270 -2.09 21.49 12.99
C GLY A 270 -2.26 20.08 13.53
N ALA A 271 -2.32 19.89 14.82
CA ALA A 271 -2.51 18.58 15.47
C ALA A 271 -3.98 18.10 15.47
N GLY A 272 -4.73 18.37 14.40
CA GLY A 272 -6.13 17.98 14.27
C GLY A 272 -7.10 18.94 14.96
N SER A 273 -6.71 20.21 15.14
CA SER A 273 -7.54 21.23 15.78
C SER A 273 -8.82 21.50 15.00
N VAL A 274 -9.89 21.76 15.74
CA VAL A 274 -11.25 21.96 15.24
C VAL A 274 -11.68 23.40 15.49
N SER A 275 -12.26 24.06 14.49
CA SER A 275 -12.88 25.37 14.65
C SER A 275 -14.18 25.28 15.46
N VAL A 276 -14.66 26.38 16.03
CA VAL A 276 -15.94 26.42 16.77
C VAL A 276 -17.11 25.91 15.90
N ARG A 277 -17.12 26.26 14.60
CA ARG A 277 -18.17 25.81 13.67
C ARG A 277 -18.07 24.34 13.37
N SER A 278 -16.86 23.82 13.10
CA SER A 278 -16.64 22.40 12.87
C SER A 278 -16.89 21.59 14.14
N GLU A 279 -16.63 22.12 15.33
CA GLU A 279 -16.99 21.47 16.60
C GLU A 279 -18.49 21.25 16.71
N ALA A 280 -19.31 22.25 16.38
CA ALA A 280 -20.76 22.14 16.35
C ALA A 280 -21.19 21.05 15.32
N GLY A 281 -20.62 21.07 14.13
CA GLY A 281 -20.89 20.07 13.09
C GLY A 281 -20.48 18.64 13.51
N ILE A 282 -19.33 18.47 14.14
CA ILE A 282 -18.88 17.17 14.67
C ILE A 282 -19.85 16.64 15.72
N LYS A 283 -20.23 17.47 16.71
CA LYS A 283 -21.19 17.08 17.74
C LYS A 283 -22.55 16.69 17.14
N LYS A 284 -23.01 17.41 16.13
CA LYS A 284 -24.24 17.09 15.40
C LYS A 284 -24.15 15.74 14.67
N ALA A 285 -23.01 15.46 14.01
CA ALA A 285 -22.77 14.18 13.37
C ALA A 285 -22.72 13.02 14.38
N GLN A 286 -22.03 13.21 15.52
CA GLN A 286 -21.98 12.23 16.61
C GLN A 286 -23.37 11.95 17.20
N ASN A 287 -24.20 12.98 17.40
CA ASN A 287 -25.59 12.82 17.84
C ASN A 287 -26.46 12.07 16.82
N ALA A 288 -26.08 12.08 15.55
CA ALA A 288 -26.70 11.27 14.50
C ALA A 288 -26.12 9.83 14.38
N GLY A 289 -25.23 9.44 15.32
CA GLY A 289 -24.63 8.10 15.34
C GLY A 289 -23.48 7.92 14.36
N ILE A 290 -22.86 9.00 13.89
CA ILE A 290 -21.72 8.94 12.97
C ILE A 290 -20.42 9.01 13.78
N ILE A 291 -19.53 8.03 13.56
CA ILE A 291 -18.21 8.03 14.20
C ILE A 291 -17.32 9.08 13.53
N VAL A 292 -16.75 9.98 14.34
CA VAL A 292 -15.86 11.05 13.84
C VAL A 292 -14.44 10.84 14.35
N VAL A 293 -13.47 10.84 13.43
CA VAL A 293 -12.04 10.72 13.71
C VAL A 293 -11.33 11.99 13.25
N ARG A 294 -10.64 12.66 14.15
CA ARG A 294 -9.79 13.82 13.82
C ARG A 294 -8.44 13.34 13.28
N ALA A 295 -8.06 13.86 12.13
CA ALA A 295 -6.76 13.68 11.50
C ALA A 295 -6.15 15.07 11.22
N SER A 296 -4.92 15.11 10.75
CA SER A 296 -4.28 16.39 10.39
C SER A 296 -4.20 16.59 8.88
N ARG A 297 -4.52 17.79 8.41
CA ARG A 297 -4.30 18.20 7.02
C ARG A 297 -2.84 18.45 6.66
N THR A 298 -1.93 18.46 7.65
CA THR A 298 -0.49 18.63 7.40
C THR A 298 0.13 17.45 6.68
N GLY A 299 -0.52 16.26 6.72
CA GLY A 299 -0.08 15.04 6.03
C GLY A 299 0.96 14.21 6.80
N SER A 300 1.55 14.72 7.87
CA SER A 300 2.48 14.02 8.77
C SER A 300 2.32 14.48 10.22
N GLY A 301 3.01 13.81 11.14
CA GLY A 301 2.93 14.06 12.58
C GLY A 301 1.82 13.25 13.27
N ILE A 302 1.69 13.47 14.58
CA ILE A 302 0.73 12.74 15.42
C ILE A 302 -0.40 13.68 15.85
N VAL A 303 -1.65 13.23 15.70
CA VAL A 303 -2.81 13.84 16.32
C VAL A 303 -3.00 13.19 17.70
N PRO A 304 -2.66 13.89 18.78
CA PRO A 304 -2.77 13.35 20.13
C PRO A 304 -4.22 13.29 20.59
N LYS A 305 -4.52 12.40 21.54
CA LYS A 305 -5.78 12.43 22.25
C LYS A 305 -5.89 13.74 23.03
N ASP A 306 -6.98 14.43 22.85
CA ASP A 306 -7.31 15.68 23.55
C ASP A 306 -8.79 15.66 23.91
N ASP A 307 -9.09 15.48 25.18
CA ASP A 307 -10.47 15.37 25.68
C ASP A 307 -11.23 16.71 25.65
N THR A 308 -10.57 17.83 25.34
CA THR A 308 -11.21 19.14 25.13
C THR A 308 -11.81 19.28 23.73
N GLN A 309 -11.47 18.36 22.80
CA GLN A 309 -11.95 18.40 21.43
C GLN A 309 -12.77 17.14 21.08
N PRO A 310 -13.86 17.28 20.31
CA PRO A 310 -14.73 16.15 20.00
C PRO A 310 -14.10 15.16 19.02
N GLY A 311 -14.50 13.89 19.11
CA GLY A 311 -14.13 12.81 18.20
C GLY A 311 -12.89 12.02 18.62
N LEU A 312 -12.72 10.89 17.97
CA LEU A 312 -11.54 10.02 18.07
C LEU A 312 -10.34 10.66 17.36
N VAL A 313 -9.15 10.06 17.50
CA VAL A 313 -7.93 10.60 16.85
C VAL A 313 -7.28 9.56 15.95
N SER A 314 -6.77 10.03 14.80
CA SER A 314 -6.11 9.18 13.81
C SER A 314 -4.71 8.73 14.21
N ASN A 315 -4.16 9.21 15.33
CA ASN A 315 -2.75 9.03 15.68
C ASN A 315 -1.84 9.55 14.56
N SER A 316 -0.97 8.72 13.97
CA SER A 316 -0.06 9.11 12.89
C SER A 316 -0.60 8.84 11.47
N LEU A 317 -1.88 8.46 11.32
CA LEU A 317 -2.46 8.28 9.99
C LEU A 317 -2.90 9.62 9.40
N ASN A 318 -2.51 9.86 8.14
CA ASN A 318 -3.06 10.95 7.36
C ASN A 318 -4.57 10.73 7.08
N PRO A 319 -5.32 11.75 6.65
CA PRO A 319 -6.77 11.64 6.48
C PRO A 319 -7.21 10.51 5.55
N ALA A 320 -6.49 10.27 4.45
CA ALA A 320 -6.84 9.23 3.48
C ALA A 320 -6.70 7.82 4.09
N LYS A 321 -5.59 7.55 4.77
CA LYS A 321 -5.38 6.26 5.46
C LYS A 321 -6.26 6.11 6.70
N ALA A 322 -6.52 7.19 7.43
CA ALA A 322 -7.48 7.18 8.53
C ALA A 322 -8.88 6.77 8.04
N ARG A 323 -9.30 7.26 6.87
CA ARG A 323 -10.54 6.85 6.21
C ARG A 323 -10.56 5.35 5.91
N ILE A 324 -9.48 4.80 5.36
CA ILE A 324 -9.36 3.35 5.07
C ILE A 324 -9.51 2.53 6.36
N LEU A 325 -8.80 2.90 7.43
CA LEU A 325 -8.90 2.18 8.70
C LEU A 325 -10.29 2.29 9.32
N LEU A 326 -10.91 3.49 9.27
CA LEU A 326 -12.26 3.68 9.80
C LEU A 326 -13.32 2.88 9.02
N MET A 327 -13.21 2.81 7.68
CA MET A 327 -14.08 1.95 6.87
C MET A 327 -14.00 0.48 7.29
N LEU A 328 -12.79 -0.04 7.52
CA LEU A 328 -12.58 -1.41 7.97
C LEU A 328 -13.06 -1.62 9.41
N ALA A 329 -12.79 -0.68 10.31
CA ALA A 329 -13.26 -0.73 11.69
C ALA A 329 -14.78 -0.79 11.77
N LEU A 330 -15.47 0.09 11.04
CA LEU A 330 -16.94 0.15 10.97
C LEU A 330 -17.59 -1.07 10.30
N SER A 331 -16.81 -1.93 9.63
CA SER A 331 -17.31 -3.21 9.13
C SER A 331 -17.43 -4.30 10.22
N ILE A 332 -16.86 -4.07 11.41
CA ILE A 332 -16.81 -5.05 12.50
C ILE A 332 -17.35 -4.51 13.84
N THR A 333 -17.29 -3.20 14.07
CA THR A 333 -17.75 -2.59 15.34
C THR A 333 -18.15 -1.14 15.15
N ASP A 334 -19.04 -0.64 16.01
CA ASP A 334 -19.39 0.78 16.15
C ASP A 334 -18.95 1.35 17.53
N ASN A 335 -18.18 0.58 18.28
CA ASN A 335 -17.70 0.99 19.61
C ASN A 335 -16.49 1.91 19.51
N ASP A 336 -16.64 3.16 19.96
CA ASP A 336 -15.62 4.21 19.94
C ASP A 336 -14.28 3.79 20.55
N LYS A 337 -14.32 3.10 21.70
CA LYS A 337 -13.09 2.68 22.39
C LYS A 337 -12.32 1.62 21.60
N GLU A 338 -13.05 0.70 20.99
CA GLU A 338 -12.47 -0.34 20.15
C GLU A 338 -11.90 0.27 18.85
N ILE A 339 -12.64 1.17 18.20
CA ILE A 339 -12.18 1.90 17.01
C ILE A 339 -10.93 2.72 17.35
N GLN A 340 -10.91 3.47 18.47
CA GLN A 340 -9.74 4.23 18.88
C GLN A 340 -8.52 3.33 19.11
N LYS A 341 -8.71 2.14 19.69
CA LYS A 341 -7.64 1.16 19.88
C LYS A 341 -7.02 0.75 18.53
N PHE A 342 -7.85 0.55 17.48
CA PHE A 342 -7.33 0.24 16.15
C PHE A 342 -6.42 1.32 15.60
N PHE A 343 -6.72 2.60 15.80
CA PHE A 343 -5.84 3.69 15.39
C PHE A 343 -4.48 3.70 16.10
N TYR A 344 -4.37 3.10 17.28
CA TYR A 344 -3.09 2.92 17.96
C TYR A 344 -2.35 1.64 17.55
N GLU A 345 -3.04 0.62 17.10
CA GLU A 345 -2.46 -0.70 16.80
C GLU A 345 -2.01 -0.84 15.33
N TYR A 346 -2.72 -0.16 14.43
CA TYR A 346 -2.53 -0.27 12.98
C TYR A 346 -1.90 1.02 12.35
#